data_602aa47135172d3d3252d81e153c0d8c
#
_entry.id   602aa47135172d3d3252d81e153c0d8c
#
_cell.length_a   1.000
_cell.length_b   1.000
_cell.length_c   1.000
_cell.angle_alpha   90.00
_cell.angle_beta   90.00
_cell.angle_gamma   90.00
#
_symmetry.space_group_name_H-M   'P 1'
#
loop_
_entity.id
_entity.type
_entity.pdbx_description
1 polymer ?
#
loop_
_entity_poly.entity_id
_entity_poly.type
_entity_poly.pdbx_seq_one_letter_code
_entity_poly.pdbx_strand_id
1 'polypeptide(L)'
;QSRSSAASDVYKRQVSGIGIGIYTLKKFPELCPKREDCRWDKQNLASILNLSVMTSVQQSIMNFGILMVQGLVNSFGTVIMAAFAAAVKIDSFAYMPVQDFGNAFSTYVAQNYGAGQSERIRKGIRSAGLTSALFCIFISVMVCLFASPLMGIFIDVSQVDIIAAGVHYLRIEGACYIGIGILFLLYGYYRAVNQPGMSVVLTIASLGTRVALAYLLSATPLGVTGIWLSVPIGWALADVIGIGYYLVRHKKVTQ
;
A
#
# COMPACT_ATOMS: atom_id res chain seq x y z
N GLN A 1 -4.45 -28.82 -2.24
CA GLN A 1 -3.25 -27.98 -2.50
C GLN A 1 -3.24 -26.67 -1.69
N SER A 2 -4.40 -26.05 -1.47
CA SER A 2 -4.47 -24.76 -0.73
C SER A 2 -4.06 -24.86 0.76
N ARG A 3 -4.37 -25.96 1.45
CA ARG A 3 -3.99 -26.17 2.85
C ARG A 3 -2.47 -26.40 3.03
N SER A 4 -1.83 -27.07 2.08
CA SER A 4 -0.38 -27.30 2.12
C SER A 4 0.42 -26.01 1.89
N SER A 5 -0.04 -25.11 1.00
CA SER A 5 0.62 -23.82 0.76
C SER A 5 0.48 -22.85 1.95
N ALA A 6 -0.69 -22.80 2.58
CA ALA A 6 -0.90 -21.99 3.78
C ALA A 6 -0.05 -22.44 4.97
N ALA A 7 0.05 -23.78 5.20
CA ALA A 7 0.93 -24.33 6.23
C ALA A 7 2.40 -24.00 5.95
N SER A 8 2.86 -24.13 4.69
CA SER A 8 4.23 -23.79 4.28
C SER A 8 4.56 -22.32 4.53
N ASP A 9 3.62 -21.40 4.29
CA ASP A 9 3.82 -19.97 4.53
C ASP A 9 3.91 -19.65 6.03
N VAL A 10 3.12 -20.31 6.86
CA VAL A 10 3.21 -20.17 8.33
C VAL A 10 4.57 -20.64 8.83
N TYR A 11 5.05 -21.81 8.41
CA TYR A 11 6.38 -22.29 8.81
C TYR A 11 7.51 -21.38 8.36
N LYS A 12 7.48 -20.86 7.14
CA LYS A 12 8.49 -19.91 6.64
C LYS A 12 8.55 -18.66 7.51
N ARG A 13 7.38 -18.10 7.86
CA ARG A 13 7.31 -16.92 8.74
C ARG A 13 7.80 -17.21 10.15
N GLN A 14 7.48 -18.37 10.70
CA GLN A 14 7.97 -18.80 12.03
C GLN A 14 9.49 -18.98 12.05
N VAL A 15 10.05 -19.69 11.08
CA VAL A 15 11.51 -19.87 10.95
C VAL A 15 12.22 -18.54 10.79
N SER A 16 11.69 -17.66 9.94
CA SER A 16 12.22 -16.30 9.75
C SER A 16 12.15 -15.48 11.05
N GLY A 17 11.01 -15.52 11.75
CA GLY A 17 10.83 -14.81 13.02
C GLY A 17 11.77 -15.29 14.12
N ILE A 18 11.92 -16.62 14.27
CA ILE A 18 12.86 -17.22 15.23
C ILE A 18 14.30 -16.85 14.86
N GLY A 19 14.66 -16.95 13.57
CA GLY A 19 16.01 -16.59 13.10
C GLY A 19 16.36 -15.14 13.36
N ILE A 20 15.46 -14.22 13.07
CA ILE A 20 15.63 -12.78 13.34
C ILE A 20 15.70 -12.56 14.86
N GLY A 21 14.84 -13.20 15.65
CA GLY A 21 14.86 -13.12 17.11
C GLY A 21 16.21 -13.53 17.69
N ILE A 22 16.73 -14.70 17.30
CA ILE A 22 18.04 -15.20 17.75
C ILE A 22 19.17 -14.24 17.31
N TYR A 23 19.11 -13.76 16.07
CA TYR A 23 20.08 -12.79 15.57
C TYR A 23 20.09 -11.50 16.38
N THR A 24 18.89 -10.94 16.66
CA THR A 24 18.73 -9.72 17.44
C THR A 24 19.25 -9.88 18.85
N LEU A 25 18.90 -10.97 19.54
CA LEU A 25 19.37 -11.26 20.90
C LEU A 25 20.89 -11.41 20.98
N LYS A 26 21.52 -11.97 19.93
CA LYS A 26 22.99 -12.14 19.89
C LYS A 26 23.73 -10.87 19.49
N LYS A 27 23.19 -10.11 18.53
CA LYS A 27 23.88 -8.96 17.94
C LYS A 27 23.61 -7.65 18.68
N PHE A 28 22.46 -7.54 19.31
CA PHE A 28 21.97 -6.32 19.97
C PHE A 28 21.50 -6.64 21.42
N PRO A 29 22.42 -7.01 22.33
CA PRO A 29 22.07 -7.34 23.71
C PRO A 29 21.40 -6.19 24.46
N GLU A 30 21.63 -4.93 24.03
CA GLU A 30 20.96 -3.75 24.57
C GLU A 30 19.45 -3.70 24.30
N LEU A 31 18.96 -4.42 23.27
CA LEU A 31 17.53 -4.53 22.97
C LEU A 31 16.85 -5.68 23.71
N CYS A 32 17.61 -6.48 24.49
CA CYS A 32 17.04 -7.55 25.28
C CYS A 32 16.22 -6.96 26.43
N PRO A 33 14.93 -7.31 26.57
CA PRO A 33 14.09 -6.80 27.64
C PRO A 33 14.65 -7.25 28.99
N LYS A 34 14.89 -6.31 29.89
CA LYS A 34 15.27 -6.56 31.26
C LYS A 34 14.02 -6.80 32.13
N ARG A 35 14.18 -7.44 33.27
CA ARG A 35 13.06 -7.67 34.17
C ARG A 35 12.37 -6.39 34.65
N GLU A 36 13.10 -5.27 34.62
CA GLU A 36 12.60 -3.93 34.95
C GLU A 36 11.70 -3.36 33.86
N ASP A 37 11.91 -3.77 32.58
CA ASP A 37 11.13 -3.32 31.42
C ASP A 37 9.79 -4.07 31.32
N CYS A 38 9.64 -5.19 32.01
CA CYS A 38 8.42 -6.01 32.07
C CYS A 38 7.39 -5.42 33.05
N ARG A 39 7.14 -4.11 32.99
CA ARG A 39 6.12 -3.45 33.81
C ARG A 39 4.91 -3.09 32.95
N TRP A 40 3.72 -3.27 33.53
CA TRP A 40 2.47 -2.83 32.88
C TRP A 40 2.38 -1.31 32.93
N ASP A 41 2.50 -0.68 31.77
CA ASP A 41 2.23 0.73 31.58
C ASP A 41 0.92 0.91 30.79
N LYS A 42 -0.10 1.46 31.45
CA LYS A 42 -1.43 1.67 30.87
C LYS A 42 -1.42 2.64 29.71
N GLN A 43 -0.53 3.65 29.73
CA GLN A 43 -0.44 4.65 28.64
C GLN A 43 0.16 4.03 27.40
N ASN A 44 1.25 3.31 27.53
CA ASN A 44 1.89 2.60 26.44
C ASN A 44 0.97 1.54 25.85
N LEU A 45 0.29 0.77 26.71
CA LEU A 45 -0.68 -0.24 26.30
C LEU A 45 -1.85 0.40 25.52
N ALA A 46 -2.41 1.52 26.00
CA ALA A 46 -3.49 2.23 25.31
C ALA A 46 -3.04 2.74 23.95
N SER A 47 -1.82 3.27 23.84
CA SER A 47 -1.26 3.74 22.57
C SER A 47 -1.06 2.59 21.58
N ILE A 48 -0.53 1.46 22.01
CA ILE A 48 -0.34 0.26 21.21
C ILE A 48 -1.69 -0.28 20.72
N LEU A 49 -2.67 -0.38 21.63
CA LEU A 49 -4.01 -0.86 21.29
C LEU A 49 -4.70 0.06 20.28
N ASN A 50 -4.65 1.39 20.49
CA ASN A 50 -5.23 2.34 19.55
C ASN A 50 -4.60 2.21 18.15
N LEU A 51 -3.27 2.17 18.08
CA LEU A 51 -2.55 2.01 16.81
C LEU A 51 -2.90 0.68 16.13
N SER A 52 -2.95 -0.42 16.90
CA SER A 52 -3.26 -1.75 16.39
C SER A 52 -4.70 -1.84 15.90
N VAL A 53 -5.67 -1.33 16.65
CA VAL A 53 -7.09 -1.31 16.26
C VAL A 53 -7.27 -0.47 14.99
N MET A 54 -6.72 0.74 14.94
CA MET A 54 -6.82 1.61 13.75
C MET A 54 -6.18 0.97 12.52
N THR A 55 -5.02 0.34 12.67
CA THR A 55 -4.35 -0.37 11.57
C THR A 55 -5.16 -1.59 11.11
N SER A 56 -5.76 -2.34 12.04
CA SER A 56 -6.62 -3.48 11.72
C SER A 56 -7.90 -3.05 11.00
N VAL A 57 -8.53 -1.97 11.44
CA VAL A 57 -9.68 -1.37 10.75
C VAL A 57 -9.31 -0.92 9.35
N GLN A 58 -8.18 -0.20 9.20
CA GLN A 58 -7.66 0.22 7.90
C GLN A 58 -7.46 -0.98 6.96
N GLN A 59 -6.79 -2.04 7.44
CA GLN A 59 -6.52 -3.23 6.63
C GLN A 59 -7.80 -3.99 6.26
N SER A 60 -8.78 -4.05 7.17
CA SER A 60 -10.09 -4.67 6.91
C SER A 60 -10.86 -3.90 5.82
N ILE A 61 -10.88 -2.58 5.88
CA ILE A 61 -11.49 -1.73 4.84
C ILE A 61 -10.80 -1.96 3.50
N MET A 62 -9.45 -2.02 3.48
CA MET A 62 -8.69 -2.31 2.27
C MET A 62 -9.09 -3.64 1.64
N ASN A 63 -9.09 -4.70 2.42
CA ASN A 63 -9.43 -6.03 1.92
C ASN A 63 -10.87 -6.09 1.41
N PHE A 64 -11.82 -5.49 2.14
CA PHE A 64 -13.22 -5.46 1.74
C PHE A 64 -13.43 -4.69 0.43
N GLY A 65 -12.80 -3.52 0.28
CA GLY A 65 -12.86 -2.74 -0.95
C GLY A 65 -12.29 -3.48 -2.17
N ILE A 66 -11.17 -4.20 -1.98
CA ILE A 66 -10.58 -5.03 -3.03
C ILE A 66 -11.56 -6.15 -3.44
N LEU A 67 -12.18 -6.83 -2.48
CA LEU A 67 -13.15 -7.89 -2.74
C LEU A 67 -14.40 -7.38 -3.49
N MET A 68 -14.90 -6.18 -3.16
CA MET A 68 -16.02 -5.57 -3.87
C MET A 68 -15.69 -5.30 -5.34
N VAL A 69 -14.51 -4.72 -5.61
CA VAL A 69 -14.05 -4.46 -6.99
C VAL A 69 -13.84 -5.78 -7.73
N GLN A 70 -13.25 -6.79 -7.09
CA GLN A 70 -13.07 -8.10 -7.70
C GLN A 70 -14.41 -8.77 -8.02
N GLY A 71 -15.42 -8.65 -7.14
CA GLY A 71 -16.77 -9.12 -7.40
C GLY A 71 -17.38 -8.45 -8.63
N LEU A 72 -17.20 -7.14 -8.78
CA LEU A 72 -17.66 -6.39 -9.95
C LEU A 72 -16.92 -6.83 -11.22
N VAL A 73 -15.60 -7.00 -11.18
CA VAL A 73 -14.79 -7.48 -12.32
C VAL A 73 -15.27 -8.87 -12.79
N ASN A 74 -15.62 -9.75 -11.86
CA ASN A 74 -16.09 -11.09 -12.19
C ASN A 74 -17.41 -11.07 -12.98
N SER A 75 -18.26 -10.03 -12.83
CA SER A 75 -19.51 -9.90 -13.61
C SER A 75 -19.28 -9.59 -15.10
N PHE A 76 -18.06 -9.17 -15.48
CA PHE A 76 -17.71 -8.90 -16.89
C PHE A 76 -17.21 -10.12 -17.67
N GLY A 77 -17.27 -11.30 -17.08
CA GLY A 77 -16.98 -12.56 -17.74
C GLY A 77 -15.55 -13.08 -17.50
N THR A 78 -15.32 -14.30 -17.97
CA THR A 78 -14.08 -15.06 -17.66
C THR A 78 -12.83 -14.45 -18.24
N VAL A 79 -12.90 -13.81 -19.41
CA VAL A 79 -11.77 -13.13 -20.06
C VAL A 79 -11.25 -11.99 -19.19
N ILE A 80 -12.14 -11.10 -18.73
CA ILE A 80 -11.79 -9.95 -17.89
C ILE A 80 -11.31 -10.40 -16.51
N MET A 81 -11.96 -11.42 -15.94
CA MET A 81 -11.56 -12.01 -14.66
C MET A 81 -10.14 -12.60 -14.73
N ALA A 82 -9.80 -13.35 -15.76
CA ALA A 82 -8.48 -13.93 -15.95
C ALA A 82 -7.42 -12.86 -16.20
N ALA A 83 -7.72 -11.86 -17.03
CA ALA A 83 -6.86 -10.72 -17.28
C ALA A 83 -6.54 -9.95 -15.99
N PHE A 84 -7.56 -9.63 -15.21
CA PHE A 84 -7.41 -8.94 -13.93
C PHE A 84 -6.59 -9.75 -12.92
N ALA A 85 -6.85 -11.05 -12.79
CA ALA A 85 -6.14 -11.92 -11.86
C ALA A 85 -4.63 -12.01 -12.18
N ALA A 86 -4.24 -12.01 -13.47
CA ALA A 86 -2.85 -11.97 -13.88
C ALA A 86 -2.23 -10.58 -13.68
N ALA A 87 -2.93 -9.53 -14.09
CA ALA A 87 -2.45 -8.16 -14.02
C ALA A 87 -2.23 -7.69 -12.57
N VAL A 88 -3.12 -8.01 -11.63
CA VAL A 88 -2.96 -7.70 -10.20
C VAL A 88 -1.71 -8.36 -9.59
N LYS A 89 -1.30 -9.54 -10.09
CA LYS A 89 -0.04 -10.16 -9.64
C LYS A 89 1.17 -9.35 -10.11
N ILE A 90 1.14 -8.87 -11.36
CA ILE A 90 2.20 -8.00 -11.90
C ILE A 90 2.27 -6.70 -11.12
N ASP A 91 1.13 -6.07 -10.87
CA ASP A 91 1.03 -4.87 -10.04
C ASP A 91 1.61 -5.08 -8.64
N SER A 92 1.33 -6.23 -8.02
CA SER A 92 1.85 -6.53 -6.68
C SER A 92 3.37 -6.51 -6.66
N PHE A 93 4.03 -7.06 -7.69
CA PHE A 93 5.49 -6.98 -7.82
C PHE A 93 5.99 -5.54 -8.04
N ALA A 94 5.21 -4.71 -8.74
CA ALA A 94 5.57 -3.33 -9.02
C ALA A 94 5.48 -2.44 -7.76
N TYR A 95 4.41 -2.56 -6.98
CA TYR A 95 4.20 -1.65 -5.84
C TYR A 95 4.69 -2.17 -4.48
N MET A 96 4.94 -3.48 -4.30
CA MET A 96 5.50 -4.01 -3.03
C MET A 96 6.77 -3.28 -2.57
N PRO A 97 7.78 -3.02 -3.43
CA PRO A 97 8.97 -2.29 -3.00
C PRO A 97 8.66 -0.88 -2.52
N VAL A 98 7.66 -0.23 -3.12
CA VAL A 98 7.22 1.12 -2.73
C VAL A 98 6.51 1.10 -1.37
N GLN A 99 5.70 0.07 -1.13
CA GLN A 99 5.04 -0.15 0.16
C GLN A 99 6.07 -0.39 1.27
N ASP A 100 7.07 -1.23 1.01
CA ASP A 100 8.14 -1.51 1.98
C ASP A 100 9.01 -0.28 2.25
N PHE A 101 9.27 0.52 1.21
CA PHE A 101 9.91 1.82 1.37
C PHE A 101 9.09 2.77 2.24
N GLY A 102 7.76 2.81 2.06
CA GLY A 102 6.84 3.56 2.92
C GLY A 102 6.89 3.10 4.39
N ASN A 103 7.02 1.79 4.64
CA ASN A 103 7.19 1.24 5.98
C ASN A 103 8.55 1.63 6.61
N ALA A 104 9.64 1.55 5.84
CA ALA A 104 10.96 2.01 6.28
C ALA A 104 10.96 3.52 6.58
N PHE A 105 10.34 4.32 5.71
CA PHE A 105 10.15 5.75 5.91
C PHE A 105 9.35 6.04 7.20
N SER A 106 8.30 5.26 7.48
CA SER A 106 7.53 5.36 8.73
C SER A 106 8.44 5.21 9.97
N THR A 107 9.33 4.23 9.95
CA THR A 107 10.30 4.00 11.04
C THR A 107 11.25 5.19 11.20
N TYR A 108 11.78 5.71 10.10
CA TYR A 108 12.63 6.91 10.12
C TYR A 108 11.91 8.11 10.72
N VAL A 109 10.67 8.36 10.29
CA VAL A 109 9.86 9.48 10.82
C VAL A 109 9.57 9.27 12.30
N ALA A 110 9.19 8.07 12.75
CA ALA A 110 8.87 7.78 14.14
C ALA A 110 10.07 8.03 15.07
N GLN A 111 11.28 7.60 14.68
CA GLN A 111 12.51 7.83 15.44
C GLN A 111 12.81 9.34 15.57
N ASN A 112 12.74 10.08 14.47
CA ASN A 112 13.00 11.52 14.50
C ASN A 112 11.89 12.32 15.19
N TYR A 113 10.65 11.85 15.13
CA TYR A 113 9.52 12.43 15.84
C TYR A 113 9.66 12.27 17.36
N GLY A 114 10.02 11.07 17.83
CA GLY A 114 10.31 10.82 19.23
C GLY A 114 11.53 11.62 19.75
N ALA A 115 12.50 11.89 18.88
CA ALA A 115 13.67 12.72 19.20
C ALA A 115 13.44 14.23 19.05
N GLY A 116 12.23 14.68 18.67
CA GLY A 116 11.91 16.11 18.47
C GLY A 116 12.60 16.75 17.25
N GLN A 117 13.13 15.97 16.31
CA GLN A 117 13.95 16.42 15.20
C GLN A 117 13.11 16.78 13.95
N SER A 118 12.28 17.81 14.05
CA SER A 118 11.33 18.24 13.00
C SER A 118 12.00 18.60 11.68
N GLU A 119 13.22 19.17 11.70
CA GLU A 119 13.93 19.51 10.47
C GLU A 119 14.41 18.26 9.72
N ARG A 120 14.85 17.23 10.45
CA ARG A 120 15.20 15.94 9.85
C ARG A 120 14.01 15.28 9.21
N ILE A 121 12.84 15.34 9.85
CA ILE A 121 11.58 14.83 9.27
C ILE A 121 11.29 15.54 7.96
N ARG A 122 11.37 16.87 7.90
CA ARG A 122 11.11 17.65 6.69
C ARG A 122 12.08 17.31 5.55
N LYS A 123 13.37 17.19 5.85
CA LYS A 123 14.38 16.75 4.87
C LYS A 123 14.10 15.31 4.40
N GLY A 124 13.75 14.42 5.34
CA GLY A 124 13.39 13.04 5.05
C GLY A 124 12.16 12.91 4.15
N ILE A 125 11.11 13.71 4.37
CA ILE A 125 9.91 13.75 3.52
C ILE A 125 10.28 14.11 2.07
N ARG A 126 11.12 15.13 1.88
CA ARG A 126 11.56 15.57 0.54
C ARG A 126 12.39 14.49 -0.16
N SER A 127 13.36 13.92 0.55
CA SER A 127 14.21 12.86 0.01
C SER A 127 13.39 11.60 -0.32
N ALA A 128 12.56 11.14 0.61
CA ALA A 128 11.71 9.98 0.40
C ALA A 128 10.70 10.20 -0.72
N GLY A 129 10.09 11.39 -0.79
CA GLY A 129 9.17 11.76 -1.87
C GLY A 129 9.86 11.72 -3.25
N LEU A 130 11.06 12.29 -3.37
CA LEU A 130 11.81 12.28 -4.63
C LEU A 130 12.24 10.85 -5.01
N THR A 131 12.77 10.08 -4.06
CA THR A 131 13.20 8.69 -4.31
C THR A 131 12.03 7.81 -4.72
N SER A 132 10.90 7.90 -4.01
CA SER A 132 9.68 7.17 -4.34
C SER A 132 9.13 7.57 -5.72
N ALA A 133 9.11 8.88 -6.03
CA ALA A 133 8.64 9.37 -7.32
C ALA A 133 9.52 8.87 -8.47
N LEU A 134 10.84 8.94 -8.36
CA LEU A 134 11.77 8.45 -9.38
C LEU A 134 11.61 6.94 -9.59
N PHE A 135 11.49 6.18 -8.51
CA PHE A 135 11.25 4.73 -8.58
C PHE A 135 9.90 4.42 -9.25
N CYS A 136 8.82 5.12 -8.83
CA CYS A 136 7.50 4.92 -9.42
C CYS A 136 7.48 5.26 -10.92
N ILE A 137 8.13 6.35 -11.34
CA ILE A 137 8.25 6.71 -12.76
C ILE A 137 9.00 5.61 -13.52
N PHE A 138 10.12 5.14 -12.98
CA PHE A 138 10.88 4.05 -13.60
C PHE A 138 10.02 2.79 -13.77
N ILE A 139 9.36 2.34 -12.71
CA ILE A 139 8.47 1.15 -12.77
C ILE A 139 7.27 1.39 -13.70
N SER A 140 6.67 2.59 -13.70
CA SER A 140 5.59 2.96 -14.61
C SER A 140 6.00 2.78 -16.07
N VAL A 141 7.16 3.31 -16.44
CA VAL A 141 7.72 3.17 -17.79
C VAL A 141 7.93 1.70 -18.12
N MET A 142 8.56 0.93 -17.22
CA MET A 142 8.84 -0.49 -17.42
C MET A 142 7.55 -1.30 -17.61
N VAL A 143 6.55 -1.12 -16.73
CA VAL A 143 5.28 -1.84 -16.81
C VAL A 143 4.50 -1.45 -18.06
N CYS A 144 4.42 -0.16 -18.43
CA CYS A 144 3.72 0.29 -19.62
C CYS A 144 4.35 -0.22 -20.92
N LEU A 145 5.70 -0.23 -21.00
CA LEU A 145 6.42 -0.71 -22.19
C LEU A 145 6.36 -2.24 -22.32
N PHE A 146 6.52 -2.95 -21.21
CA PHE A 146 6.60 -4.41 -21.18
C PHE A 146 5.29 -5.07 -20.75
N ALA A 147 4.14 -4.38 -20.77
CA ALA A 147 2.85 -4.90 -20.35
C ALA A 147 2.49 -6.22 -21.05
N SER A 148 2.67 -6.32 -22.37
CA SER A 148 2.35 -7.53 -23.15
C SER A 148 3.25 -8.73 -22.79
N PRO A 149 4.59 -8.64 -22.80
CA PRO A 149 5.43 -9.74 -22.35
C PRO A 149 5.23 -10.09 -20.87
N LEU A 150 4.94 -9.12 -19.99
CA LEU A 150 4.63 -9.40 -18.59
C LEU A 150 3.35 -10.23 -18.44
N MET A 151 2.30 -9.90 -19.20
CA MET A 151 1.08 -10.71 -19.25
C MET A 151 1.35 -12.13 -19.77
N GLY A 152 2.22 -12.29 -20.76
CA GLY A 152 2.62 -13.58 -21.34
C GLY A 152 3.35 -14.50 -20.36
N ILE A 153 3.84 -14.01 -19.21
CA ILE A 153 4.40 -14.84 -18.14
C ILE A 153 3.30 -15.67 -17.43
N PHE A 154 2.07 -15.12 -17.35
CA PHE A 154 0.97 -15.71 -16.59
C PHE A 154 -0.12 -16.30 -17.47
N ILE A 155 -0.23 -15.84 -18.71
CA ILE A 155 -1.30 -16.19 -19.65
C ILE A 155 -0.66 -16.73 -20.94
N ASP A 156 -1.23 -17.80 -21.48
CA ASP A 156 -0.78 -18.36 -22.75
C ASP A 156 -0.89 -17.33 -23.88
N VAL A 157 0.13 -17.23 -24.72
CA VAL A 157 0.23 -16.23 -25.81
C VAL A 157 -0.90 -16.40 -26.83
N SER A 158 -1.51 -17.58 -26.93
CA SER A 158 -2.66 -17.85 -27.78
C SER A 158 -3.94 -17.13 -27.34
N GLN A 159 -4.02 -16.71 -26.06
CA GLN A 159 -5.20 -16.04 -25.47
C GLN A 159 -5.12 -14.52 -25.63
N VAL A 160 -5.17 -14.08 -26.89
CA VAL A 160 -4.95 -12.67 -27.28
C VAL A 160 -5.90 -11.71 -26.55
N ASP A 161 -7.17 -12.07 -26.40
CA ASP A 161 -8.18 -11.21 -25.76
C ASP A 161 -7.89 -10.96 -24.27
N ILE A 162 -7.41 -12.00 -23.57
CA ILE A 162 -7.05 -11.88 -22.14
C ILE A 162 -5.80 -11.01 -21.99
N ILE A 163 -4.81 -11.21 -22.86
CA ILE A 163 -3.59 -10.40 -22.85
C ILE A 163 -3.93 -8.94 -23.16
N ALA A 164 -4.76 -8.68 -24.18
CA ALA A 164 -5.17 -7.31 -24.55
C ALA A 164 -5.88 -6.59 -23.39
N ALA A 165 -6.82 -7.27 -22.72
CA ALA A 165 -7.52 -6.73 -21.56
C ALA A 165 -6.56 -6.43 -20.38
N GLY A 166 -5.61 -7.35 -20.09
CA GLY A 166 -4.62 -7.17 -19.05
C GLY A 166 -3.62 -6.06 -19.35
N VAL A 167 -3.17 -5.94 -20.60
CA VAL A 167 -2.31 -4.84 -21.06
C VAL A 167 -3.02 -3.49 -20.91
N HIS A 168 -4.33 -3.44 -21.23
CA HIS A 168 -5.12 -2.23 -21.06
C HIS A 168 -5.18 -1.80 -19.59
N TYR A 169 -5.44 -2.74 -18.69
CA TYR A 169 -5.39 -2.51 -17.24
C TYR A 169 -4.02 -1.99 -16.79
N LEU A 170 -2.95 -2.72 -17.10
CA LEU A 170 -1.59 -2.38 -16.67
C LEU A 170 -1.12 -1.01 -17.17
N ARG A 171 -1.57 -0.59 -18.35
CA ARG A 171 -1.24 0.75 -18.88
C ARG A 171 -1.97 1.86 -18.14
N ILE A 172 -3.20 1.64 -17.70
CA ILE A 172 -3.97 2.64 -16.95
C ILE A 172 -3.42 2.77 -15.53
N GLU A 173 -3.30 1.67 -14.79
CA GLU A 173 -2.80 1.70 -13.41
C GLU A 173 -1.31 1.99 -13.37
N GLY A 174 -0.52 1.34 -14.24
CA GLY A 174 0.92 1.49 -14.31
C GLY A 174 1.36 2.93 -14.59
N ALA A 175 0.65 3.67 -15.44
CA ALA A 175 0.94 5.08 -15.69
C ALA A 175 0.80 5.97 -14.43
N CYS A 176 0.07 5.51 -13.42
CA CYS A 176 -0.31 6.28 -12.23
C CYS A 176 0.36 5.78 -10.93
N TYR A 177 1.39 4.92 -10.99
CA TYR A 177 2.04 4.40 -9.78
C TYR A 177 2.64 5.48 -8.86
N ILE A 178 2.90 6.68 -9.37
CA ILE A 178 3.34 7.79 -8.52
C ILE A 178 2.30 8.13 -7.44
N GLY A 179 1.01 8.01 -7.74
CA GLY A 179 -0.07 8.24 -6.77
C GLY A 179 0.00 7.23 -5.62
N ILE A 180 0.08 5.93 -5.91
CA ILE A 180 0.19 4.94 -4.83
C ILE A 180 1.49 5.08 -4.03
N GLY A 181 2.59 5.52 -4.68
CA GLY A 181 3.84 5.82 -4.01
C GLY A 181 3.72 6.94 -2.98
N ILE A 182 3.06 8.03 -3.33
CA ILE A 182 2.76 9.13 -2.41
C ILE A 182 1.85 8.65 -1.28
N LEU A 183 0.81 7.87 -1.60
CA LEU A 183 -0.14 7.35 -0.62
C LEU A 183 0.53 6.47 0.44
N PHE A 184 1.46 5.59 0.07
CA PHE A 184 2.21 4.78 1.04
C PHE A 184 3.11 5.62 1.95
N LEU A 185 3.72 6.70 1.42
CA LEU A 185 4.48 7.64 2.24
C LEU A 185 3.57 8.38 3.22
N LEU A 186 2.37 8.79 2.79
CA LEU A 186 1.38 9.43 3.67
C LEU A 186 0.90 8.48 4.77
N TYR A 187 0.61 7.22 4.45
CA TYR A 187 0.28 6.21 5.47
C TYR A 187 1.42 6.04 6.48
N GLY A 188 2.66 5.94 5.99
CA GLY A 188 3.85 5.84 6.83
C GLY A 188 4.02 7.05 7.74
N TYR A 189 3.89 8.24 7.19
CA TYR A 189 4.01 9.51 7.92
C TYR A 189 2.96 9.62 9.05
N TYR A 190 1.66 9.46 8.72
CA TYR A 190 0.60 9.64 9.72
C TYR A 190 0.62 8.61 10.84
N ARG A 191 1.01 7.37 10.55
CA ARG A 191 1.26 6.36 11.58
C ARG A 191 2.42 6.75 12.51
N ALA A 192 3.50 7.23 11.92
CA ALA A 192 4.72 7.61 12.65
C ALA A 192 4.53 8.81 13.59
N VAL A 193 3.70 9.78 13.21
CA VAL A 193 3.41 10.96 14.03
C VAL A 193 2.20 10.76 14.97
N ASN A 194 1.87 9.51 15.26
CA ASN A 194 0.78 9.11 16.15
C ASN A 194 -0.60 9.62 15.74
N GLN A 195 -0.88 9.62 14.43
CA GLN A 195 -2.16 9.98 13.84
C GLN A 195 -2.74 8.87 12.95
N PRO A 196 -2.90 7.63 13.48
CA PRO A 196 -3.34 6.49 12.68
C PRO A 196 -4.75 6.68 12.10
N GLY A 197 -5.61 7.48 12.77
CA GLY A 197 -6.93 7.82 12.27
C GLY A 197 -6.89 8.51 10.89
N MET A 198 -5.86 9.32 10.62
CA MET A 198 -5.71 9.94 9.29
C MET A 198 -5.40 8.89 8.22
N SER A 199 -4.63 7.86 8.53
CA SER A 199 -4.42 6.74 7.60
C SER A 199 -5.73 6.02 7.26
N VAL A 200 -6.63 5.86 8.23
CA VAL A 200 -7.98 5.31 7.99
C VAL A 200 -8.79 6.23 7.07
N VAL A 201 -8.78 7.53 7.31
CA VAL A 201 -9.46 8.52 6.45
C VAL A 201 -8.95 8.44 5.00
N LEU A 202 -7.64 8.39 4.80
CA LEU A 202 -7.04 8.25 3.46
C LEU A 202 -7.45 6.93 2.79
N THR A 203 -7.53 5.85 3.56
CA THR A 203 -7.98 4.55 3.04
C THR A 203 -9.44 4.60 2.62
N ILE A 204 -10.32 5.22 3.42
CA ILE A 204 -11.73 5.40 3.06
C ILE A 204 -11.85 6.31 1.83
N ALA A 205 -11.11 7.40 1.78
CA ALA A 205 -11.10 8.30 0.62
C ALA A 205 -10.64 7.60 -0.66
N SER A 206 -9.54 6.82 -0.59
CA SER A 206 -9.02 6.09 -1.75
C SER A 206 -9.96 4.97 -2.18
N LEU A 207 -10.25 4.02 -1.29
CA LEU A 207 -11.02 2.82 -1.63
C LEU A 207 -12.52 3.08 -1.73
N GLY A 208 -13.07 3.95 -0.90
CA GLY A 208 -14.48 4.35 -1.00
C GLY A 208 -14.77 4.98 -2.36
N THR A 209 -13.92 5.91 -2.79
CA THR A 209 -14.00 6.53 -4.13
C THR A 209 -13.79 5.49 -5.23
N ARG A 210 -12.78 4.63 -5.10
CA ARG A 210 -12.53 3.55 -6.05
C ARG A 210 -13.75 2.65 -6.22
N VAL A 211 -14.35 2.16 -5.13
CA VAL A 211 -15.53 1.29 -5.18
C VAL A 211 -16.71 2.04 -5.80
N ALA A 212 -17.02 3.24 -5.31
CA ALA A 212 -18.14 4.04 -5.83
C ALA A 212 -17.98 4.31 -7.34
N LEU A 213 -16.81 4.78 -7.77
CA LEU A 213 -16.53 5.06 -9.18
C LEU A 213 -16.50 3.79 -10.03
N ALA A 214 -15.99 2.65 -9.51
CA ALA A 214 -16.00 1.39 -10.23
C ALA A 214 -17.43 0.98 -10.61
N TYR A 215 -18.37 1.04 -9.66
CA TYR A 215 -19.78 0.74 -9.92
C TYR A 215 -20.45 1.78 -10.82
N LEU A 216 -20.20 3.08 -10.60
CA LEU A 216 -20.81 4.14 -11.40
C LEU A 216 -20.29 4.13 -12.84
N LEU A 217 -18.97 4.09 -13.03
CA LEU A 217 -18.35 4.18 -14.36
C LEU A 217 -18.53 2.88 -15.16
N SER A 218 -18.59 1.72 -14.51
CA SER A 218 -18.84 0.46 -15.19
C SER A 218 -20.25 0.36 -15.78
N ALA A 219 -21.22 1.10 -15.23
CA ALA A 219 -22.57 1.22 -15.76
C ALA A 219 -22.69 2.19 -16.96
N THR A 220 -21.63 2.92 -17.30
CA THR A 220 -21.55 3.83 -18.45
C THR A 220 -20.94 3.12 -19.68
N PRO A 221 -20.89 3.75 -20.87
CA PRO A 221 -20.20 3.20 -22.04
C PRO A 221 -18.71 2.87 -21.82
N LEU A 222 -18.10 3.34 -20.72
CA LEU A 222 -16.72 3.00 -20.35
C LEU A 222 -16.56 1.53 -19.93
N GLY A 223 -17.62 0.90 -19.40
CA GLY A 223 -17.60 -0.50 -18.98
C GLY A 223 -16.41 -0.82 -18.07
N VAL A 224 -15.65 -1.85 -18.45
CA VAL A 224 -14.46 -2.31 -17.71
C VAL A 224 -13.39 -1.22 -17.55
N THR A 225 -13.21 -0.36 -18.53
CA THR A 225 -12.25 0.77 -18.47
C THR A 225 -12.58 1.71 -17.31
N GLY A 226 -13.89 1.90 -17.02
CA GLY A 226 -14.33 2.68 -15.86
C GLY A 226 -13.87 2.10 -14.52
N ILE A 227 -13.82 0.76 -14.41
CA ILE A 227 -13.29 0.09 -13.22
C ILE A 227 -11.79 0.39 -13.07
N TRP A 228 -11.03 0.28 -14.16
CA TRP A 228 -9.59 0.55 -14.15
C TRP A 228 -9.27 1.99 -13.78
N LEU A 229 -9.99 2.95 -14.34
CA LEU A 229 -9.81 4.39 -14.06
C LEU A 229 -10.17 4.76 -12.61
N SER A 230 -11.08 4.03 -11.97
CA SER A 230 -11.47 4.29 -10.59
C SER A 230 -10.30 4.20 -9.60
N VAL A 231 -9.30 3.37 -9.91
CA VAL A 231 -8.14 3.12 -9.04
C VAL A 231 -7.24 4.34 -8.91
N PRO A 232 -6.67 4.88 -10.01
CA PRO A 232 -5.81 6.06 -9.93
C PRO A 232 -6.55 7.32 -9.48
N ILE A 233 -7.85 7.45 -9.78
CA ILE A 233 -8.68 8.56 -9.26
C ILE A 233 -8.78 8.47 -7.74
N GLY A 234 -8.98 7.26 -7.19
CA GLY A 234 -9.00 7.04 -5.74
C GLY A 234 -7.67 7.40 -5.07
N TRP A 235 -6.53 7.05 -5.67
CA TRP A 235 -5.21 7.44 -5.16
C TRP A 235 -5.03 8.96 -5.18
N ALA A 236 -5.33 9.61 -6.30
CA ALA A 236 -5.20 11.05 -6.45
C ALA A 236 -6.04 11.82 -5.42
N LEU A 237 -7.28 11.39 -5.16
CA LEU A 237 -8.13 12.02 -4.17
C LEU A 237 -7.55 11.88 -2.76
N ALA A 238 -7.10 10.69 -2.39
CA ALA A 238 -6.49 10.46 -1.09
C ALA A 238 -5.19 11.26 -0.92
N ASP A 239 -4.36 11.37 -1.97
CA ASP A 239 -3.14 12.17 -1.95
C ASP A 239 -3.44 13.66 -1.75
N VAL A 240 -4.43 14.20 -2.44
CA VAL A 240 -4.87 15.60 -2.28
C VAL A 240 -5.34 15.85 -0.83
N ILE A 241 -6.15 14.95 -0.28
CA ILE A 241 -6.62 15.05 1.11
C ILE A 241 -5.43 14.95 2.09
N GLY A 242 -4.54 13.98 1.89
CA GLY A 242 -3.40 13.76 2.77
C GLY A 242 -2.40 14.93 2.75
N ILE A 243 -2.01 15.38 1.57
CA ILE A 243 -1.10 16.52 1.41
C ILE A 243 -1.76 17.80 1.92
N GLY A 244 -3.04 18.01 1.60
CA GLY A 244 -3.79 19.18 2.07
C GLY A 244 -3.83 19.27 3.61
N TYR A 245 -4.12 18.15 4.27
CA TYR A 245 -4.12 18.07 5.73
C TYR A 245 -2.72 18.35 6.32
N TYR A 246 -1.67 17.79 5.71
CA TYR A 246 -0.29 18.06 6.10
C TYR A 246 0.05 19.57 6.03
N LEU A 247 -0.28 20.21 4.92
CA LEU A 247 0.01 21.63 4.69
C LEU A 247 -0.75 22.55 5.65
N VAL A 248 -2.03 22.28 5.91
CA VAL A 248 -2.85 23.06 6.86
C VAL A 248 -2.30 22.97 8.28
N ARG A 249 -1.88 21.78 8.68
CA ARG A 249 -1.38 21.55 10.04
C ARG A 249 0.01 22.16 10.26
N HIS A 250 0.89 22.09 9.25
CA HIS A 250 2.19 22.75 9.33
C HIS A 250 2.10 24.27 9.44
N LYS A 251 1.12 24.90 8.81
CA LYS A 251 0.88 26.34 8.96
C LYS A 251 0.49 26.73 10.38
N LYS A 252 -0.24 25.89 11.11
CA LYS A 252 -0.67 26.15 12.49
C LYS A 252 0.43 25.99 13.54
N VAL A 253 1.51 25.28 13.21
CA VAL A 253 2.66 25.05 14.14
C VAL A 253 3.75 26.11 13.96
N THR A 254 3.71 26.86 12.85
CA THR A 254 4.66 27.94 12.52
C THR A 254 4.11 29.34 12.80
N GLN A 255 2.88 29.46 13.27
CA GLN A 255 2.28 30.66 13.89
C GLN A 255 2.21 30.50 15.41
#